data_5004ff4352e25c7df5c67209157d26d1
#
_entry.id   5004ff4352e25c7df5c67209157d26d1
#
_cell.length_a   1.000
_cell.length_b   1.000
_cell.length_c   1.000
_cell.angle_alpha   90.00
_cell.angle_beta   90.00
_cell.angle_gamma   90.00
#
_symmetry.space_group_name_H-M   'P 1'
#
loop_
_entity.id
_entity.type
_entity.pdbx_description
1 polymer ?
#
loop_
_entity_poly.entity_id
_entity_poly.type
_entity_poly.pdbx_seq_one_letter_code
_entity_poly.pdbx_strand_id
1 'polypeptide(L)'
;MHFLIDRKYFYDKLSIVSRDISVFSPLPALSGICIDLKDGSMILTGSDSNISIRTVIVPGELNNLDIEEEGSIIIDSKYLLEIVRKLDCKNIEIEVIDYSLVRISSDNGQFNLNGIRSNEYPDIDFTQPNHHFVLKATDLKSIVSQTAFACSDTDQRPVLTGVNFNSQGNMLYCSGTDSYRLARKTIELNSSQDFNITIPSKSLTEVVRSVSDDDTIDIFADSKKAQFVFGKTIIQTRLIDGTFPDVQRIIPTSCVSKMLVDSYEIAGTIDRTNFIRNDKVHLIKLECSSTETHIKTYSSEIGNSDEVLTKCEYEGEEISLTCNGTYMLDAIKALGCEKVLIEFSGFMKPIKVSNPEDASVLMILVPIRSYD
;
A
#
# COMPACT_ATOMS: atom_id res chain seq x y z
N MET A 1 -30.02 -9.08 -20.16
CA MET A 1 -29.34 -9.17 -18.87
C MET A 1 -30.26 -8.65 -17.78
N HIS A 2 -30.63 -9.48 -16.81
CA HIS A 2 -31.56 -9.10 -15.75
C HIS A 2 -31.20 -9.85 -14.45
N PHE A 3 -31.11 -9.17 -13.31
CA PHE A 3 -30.84 -9.78 -12.02
C PHE A 3 -31.34 -8.94 -10.84
N LEU A 4 -31.54 -9.62 -9.71
CA LEU A 4 -31.85 -9.06 -8.41
C LEU A 4 -30.71 -9.41 -7.44
N ILE A 5 -30.35 -8.49 -6.52
CA ILE A 5 -29.26 -8.70 -5.55
C ILE A 5 -29.48 -7.87 -4.28
N ASP A 6 -28.97 -8.35 -3.13
CA ASP A 6 -28.90 -7.55 -1.90
C ASP A 6 -28.05 -6.30 -2.15
N ARG A 7 -28.62 -5.13 -1.88
CA ARG A 7 -28.01 -3.84 -2.14
C ARG A 7 -26.70 -3.63 -1.40
N LYS A 8 -26.64 -4.01 -0.11
CA LYS A 8 -25.45 -3.80 0.72
C LYS A 8 -24.32 -4.70 0.27
N TYR A 9 -24.62 -5.98 0.07
CA TYR A 9 -23.64 -6.95 -0.43
C TYR A 9 -23.05 -6.50 -1.78
N PHE A 10 -23.90 -6.07 -2.70
CA PHE A 10 -23.49 -5.60 -4.01
C PHE A 10 -22.61 -4.35 -3.91
N TYR A 11 -23.00 -3.37 -3.09
CA TYR A 11 -22.20 -2.17 -2.84
C TYR A 11 -20.80 -2.51 -2.30
N ASP A 12 -20.70 -3.44 -1.37
CA ASP A 12 -19.41 -3.85 -0.79
C ASP A 12 -18.49 -4.46 -1.87
N LYS A 13 -19.05 -5.29 -2.78
CA LYS A 13 -18.28 -5.87 -3.89
C LYS A 13 -17.93 -4.84 -4.97
N LEU A 14 -18.86 -3.96 -5.33
CA LEU A 14 -18.57 -2.83 -6.23
C LEU A 14 -17.47 -1.93 -5.66
N SER A 15 -17.50 -1.64 -4.37
CA SER A 15 -16.50 -0.80 -3.71
C SER A 15 -15.09 -1.39 -3.77
N ILE A 16 -14.94 -2.72 -3.75
CA ILE A 16 -13.65 -3.37 -3.95
C ILE A 16 -13.19 -3.22 -5.40
N VAL A 17 -14.06 -3.56 -6.35
CA VAL A 17 -13.72 -3.60 -7.78
C VAL A 17 -13.44 -2.21 -8.35
N SER A 18 -14.06 -1.17 -7.78
CA SER A 18 -13.91 0.22 -8.26
C SER A 18 -12.69 0.97 -7.74
N ARG A 19 -11.91 0.42 -6.81
CA ARG A 19 -10.83 1.14 -6.10
C ARG A 19 -9.77 1.73 -7.02
N ASP A 20 -9.44 1.03 -8.10
CA ASP A 20 -8.41 1.44 -9.05
C ASP A 20 -8.97 1.95 -10.38
N ILE A 21 -10.29 2.13 -10.47
CA ILE A 21 -10.89 2.69 -11.68
C ILE A 21 -10.59 4.18 -11.76
N SER A 22 -9.84 4.59 -12.78
CA SER A 22 -9.55 5.99 -13.02
C SER A 22 -10.75 6.69 -13.68
N VAL A 23 -11.22 7.77 -13.06
CA VAL A 23 -12.27 8.64 -13.61
C VAL A 23 -11.84 9.31 -14.93
N PHE A 24 -10.53 9.37 -15.20
CA PHE A 24 -9.93 9.99 -16.39
C PHE A 24 -9.14 8.98 -17.23
N SER A 25 -9.69 7.79 -17.43
CA SER A 25 -9.06 6.81 -18.32
C SER A 25 -9.12 7.25 -19.78
N PRO A 26 -8.03 7.11 -20.57
CA PRO A 26 -8.06 7.34 -22.01
C PRO A 26 -8.98 6.36 -22.76
N LEU A 27 -9.32 5.23 -22.12
CA LEU A 27 -10.29 4.26 -22.61
C LEU A 27 -11.57 4.38 -21.78
N PRO A 28 -12.68 4.90 -22.33
CA PRO A 28 -13.91 5.11 -21.57
C PRO A 28 -14.46 3.85 -20.89
N ALA A 29 -14.26 2.68 -21.49
CA ALA A 29 -14.64 1.40 -20.91
C ALA A 29 -13.99 1.10 -19.56
N LEU A 30 -12.75 1.60 -19.31
CA LEU A 30 -12.03 1.43 -18.06
C LEU A 30 -12.45 2.42 -16.96
N SER A 31 -13.33 3.38 -17.23
CA SER A 31 -13.98 4.18 -16.18
C SER A 31 -15.17 3.47 -15.55
N GLY A 32 -15.58 2.35 -16.14
CA GLY A 32 -16.72 1.55 -15.71
C GLY A 32 -16.33 0.20 -15.09
N ILE A 33 -17.30 -0.38 -14.39
CA ILE A 33 -17.25 -1.76 -13.93
C ILE A 33 -17.92 -2.63 -14.99
N CYS A 34 -17.21 -3.64 -15.48
CA CYS A 34 -17.77 -4.67 -16.31
C CYS A 34 -18.50 -5.69 -15.42
N ILE A 35 -19.81 -5.81 -15.64
CA ILE A 35 -20.68 -6.80 -14.99
C ILE A 35 -20.99 -7.87 -16.02
N ASP A 36 -20.64 -9.11 -15.74
CA ASP A 36 -20.87 -10.26 -16.61
C ASP A 36 -21.66 -11.33 -15.84
N LEU A 37 -22.86 -11.65 -16.31
CA LEU A 37 -23.71 -12.72 -15.79
C LEU A 37 -23.55 -13.92 -16.69
N LYS A 38 -22.89 -14.94 -16.19
CA LYS A 38 -22.57 -16.14 -16.96
C LYS A 38 -22.49 -17.38 -16.06
N ASP A 39 -22.95 -18.51 -16.60
CA ASP A 39 -22.89 -19.81 -15.92
C ASP A 39 -23.50 -19.75 -14.49
N GLY A 40 -24.63 -19.01 -14.35
CA GLY A 40 -25.33 -18.84 -13.08
C GLY A 40 -24.55 -18.07 -12.02
N SER A 41 -23.54 -17.28 -12.38
CA SER A 41 -22.76 -16.42 -11.47
C SER A 41 -22.58 -15.02 -12.03
N MET A 42 -22.27 -14.07 -11.15
CA MET A 42 -21.94 -12.70 -11.53
C MET A 42 -20.43 -12.47 -11.38
N ILE A 43 -19.81 -11.96 -12.43
CA ILE A 43 -18.40 -11.57 -12.45
C ILE A 43 -18.35 -10.04 -12.55
N LEU A 44 -17.70 -9.41 -11.57
CA LEU A 44 -17.42 -7.97 -11.58
C LEU A 44 -15.94 -7.77 -11.91
N THR A 45 -15.64 -6.92 -12.88
CA THR A 45 -14.25 -6.60 -13.26
C THR A 45 -14.07 -5.10 -13.37
N GLY A 46 -13.03 -4.58 -12.72
CA GLY A 46 -12.56 -3.19 -12.82
C GLY A 46 -11.06 -3.16 -13.12
N SER A 47 -10.57 -2.14 -13.82
CA SER A 47 -9.15 -1.99 -14.15
C SER A 47 -8.79 -0.55 -14.48
N ASP A 48 -7.53 -0.16 -14.18
CA ASP A 48 -6.91 1.08 -14.66
C ASP A 48 -5.78 0.82 -15.69
N SER A 49 -5.65 -0.40 -16.21
CA SER A 49 -4.58 -0.94 -17.06
C SER A 49 -3.34 -1.42 -16.31
N ASN A 50 -3.08 -0.99 -15.08
CA ASN A 50 -1.96 -1.45 -14.24
C ASN A 50 -2.43 -2.44 -13.19
N ILE A 51 -3.56 -2.13 -12.56
CA ILE A 51 -4.25 -3.01 -11.63
C ILE A 51 -5.55 -3.47 -12.27
N SER A 52 -5.92 -4.73 -12.03
CA SER A 52 -7.20 -5.29 -12.44
C SER A 52 -7.77 -6.09 -11.29
N ILE A 53 -9.01 -5.82 -10.96
CA ILE A 53 -9.72 -6.48 -9.86
C ILE A 53 -10.90 -7.24 -10.44
N ARG A 54 -10.99 -8.53 -10.10
CA ARG A 54 -12.11 -9.39 -10.46
C ARG A 54 -12.68 -10.04 -9.21
N THR A 55 -13.98 -10.00 -9.05
CA THR A 55 -14.68 -10.78 -8.02
C THR A 55 -15.83 -11.57 -8.62
N VAL A 56 -16.01 -12.79 -8.11
CA VAL A 56 -17.10 -13.69 -8.54
C VAL A 56 -18.12 -13.78 -7.41
N ILE A 57 -19.38 -13.53 -7.72
CA ILE A 57 -20.51 -13.66 -6.82
C ILE A 57 -21.35 -14.85 -7.29
N VAL A 58 -21.44 -15.86 -6.45
CA VAL A 58 -22.29 -17.03 -6.67
C VAL A 58 -23.58 -16.82 -5.87
N PRO A 59 -24.77 -17.18 -6.41
CA PRO A 59 -26.03 -17.09 -5.67
C PRO A 59 -25.95 -17.73 -4.28
N GLY A 60 -26.47 -17.05 -3.27
CA GLY A 60 -26.45 -17.51 -1.89
C GLY A 60 -27.35 -16.68 -0.97
N GLU A 61 -27.62 -17.20 0.23
CA GLU A 61 -28.53 -16.56 1.19
C GLU A 61 -28.10 -15.15 1.63
N LEU A 62 -26.80 -14.86 1.62
CA LEU A 62 -26.25 -13.56 2.06
C LEU A 62 -26.39 -12.46 1.01
N ASN A 63 -26.48 -12.83 -0.27
CA ASN A 63 -26.47 -11.86 -1.37
C ASN A 63 -27.79 -11.77 -2.12
N ASN A 64 -28.70 -12.72 -1.91
CA ASN A 64 -30.00 -12.79 -2.62
C ASN A 64 -29.84 -12.64 -4.15
N LEU A 65 -28.71 -13.08 -4.71
CA LEU A 65 -28.51 -12.99 -6.16
C LEU A 65 -29.45 -13.96 -6.87
N ASP A 66 -30.29 -13.39 -7.70
CA ASP A 66 -31.19 -14.13 -8.63
C ASP A 66 -30.94 -13.60 -10.04
N ILE A 67 -30.53 -14.48 -10.95
CA ILE A 67 -30.19 -14.16 -12.33
C ILE A 67 -31.33 -14.67 -13.23
N GLU A 68 -32.12 -13.75 -13.74
CA GLU A 68 -33.24 -14.08 -14.66
C GLU A 68 -32.76 -14.19 -16.10
N GLU A 69 -31.83 -13.33 -16.52
CA GLU A 69 -31.26 -13.29 -17.87
C GLU A 69 -29.78 -13.01 -17.84
N GLU A 70 -28.98 -13.89 -18.42
CA GLU A 70 -27.54 -13.70 -18.58
C GLU A 70 -27.20 -12.57 -19.57
N GLY A 71 -25.97 -12.10 -19.52
CA GLY A 71 -25.45 -11.05 -20.38
C GLY A 71 -24.43 -10.20 -19.71
N SER A 72 -23.92 -9.19 -20.40
CA SER A 72 -22.84 -8.37 -19.89
C SER A 72 -22.96 -6.91 -20.29
N ILE A 73 -22.56 -6.01 -19.40
CA ILE A 73 -22.60 -4.56 -19.58
C ILE A 73 -21.47 -3.89 -18.78
N ILE A 74 -21.00 -2.74 -19.25
CA ILE A 74 -20.11 -1.84 -18.51
C ILE A 74 -20.94 -0.66 -18.02
N ILE A 75 -20.88 -0.37 -16.72
CA ILE A 75 -21.54 0.77 -16.11
C ILE A 75 -20.48 1.67 -15.47
N ASP A 76 -20.56 2.97 -15.73
CA ASP A 76 -19.67 3.95 -15.10
C ASP A 76 -19.63 3.77 -13.57
N SER A 77 -18.43 3.57 -13.04
CA SER A 77 -18.22 3.18 -11.64
C SER A 77 -18.74 4.22 -10.66
N LYS A 78 -18.52 5.52 -10.97
CA LYS A 78 -18.91 6.63 -10.11
C LYS A 78 -20.43 6.71 -9.94
N TYR A 79 -21.18 6.62 -11.06
CA TYR A 79 -22.63 6.72 -11.01
C TYR A 79 -23.28 5.46 -10.42
N LEU A 80 -22.78 4.28 -10.76
CA LEU A 80 -23.27 3.04 -10.20
C LEU A 80 -23.11 2.99 -8.67
N LEU A 81 -21.91 3.29 -8.18
CA LEU A 81 -21.62 3.33 -6.74
C LEU A 81 -22.48 4.35 -6.01
N GLU A 82 -22.62 5.56 -6.58
CA GLU A 82 -23.38 6.63 -5.97
C GLU A 82 -24.88 6.29 -5.83
N ILE A 83 -25.45 5.66 -6.83
CA ILE A 83 -26.84 5.19 -6.80
C ILE A 83 -26.99 4.07 -5.78
N VAL A 84 -26.22 2.98 -5.90
CA VAL A 84 -26.34 1.80 -5.02
C VAL A 84 -26.10 2.16 -3.56
N ARG A 85 -25.17 3.09 -3.29
CA ARG A 85 -24.90 3.58 -1.94
C ARG A 85 -26.10 4.30 -1.30
N LYS A 86 -26.83 5.11 -2.10
CA LYS A 86 -27.89 5.99 -1.60
C LYS A 86 -29.28 5.36 -1.57
N LEU A 87 -29.47 4.24 -2.25
CA LEU A 87 -30.75 3.54 -2.21
C LEU A 87 -31.02 2.99 -0.80
N ASP A 88 -32.23 3.27 -0.30
CA ASP A 88 -32.71 2.75 1.00
C ASP A 88 -33.69 1.60 0.72
N CYS A 89 -33.14 0.44 0.38
CA CYS A 89 -33.87 -0.80 0.11
C CYS A 89 -33.00 -2.01 0.47
N LYS A 90 -33.61 -3.17 0.63
CA LYS A 90 -32.89 -4.42 0.89
C LYS A 90 -32.28 -4.96 -0.40
N ASN A 91 -33.07 -5.06 -1.44
CA ASN A 91 -32.66 -5.59 -2.74
C ASN A 91 -32.78 -4.51 -3.81
N ILE A 92 -31.96 -4.62 -4.82
CA ILE A 92 -32.02 -3.83 -6.06
C ILE A 92 -32.16 -4.78 -7.24
N GLU A 93 -32.85 -4.31 -8.24
CA GLU A 93 -33.02 -5.00 -9.51
C GLU A 93 -32.29 -4.20 -10.60
N ILE A 94 -31.54 -4.88 -11.45
CA ILE A 94 -30.79 -4.26 -12.55
C ILE A 94 -31.11 -5.00 -13.84
N GLU A 95 -31.60 -4.22 -14.82
CA GLU A 95 -31.99 -4.71 -16.13
C GLU A 95 -31.33 -3.89 -17.25
N VAL A 96 -30.82 -4.56 -18.28
CA VAL A 96 -30.40 -3.93 -19.53
C VAL A 96 -31.55 -3.98 -20.51
N ILE A 97 -32.16 -2.81 -20.76
CA ILE A 97 -33.41 -2.71 -21.55
C ILE A 97 -33.12 -2.74 -23.05
N ASP A 98 -32.15 -1.95 -23.50
CA ASP A 98 -31.85 -1.78 -24.92
C ASP A 98 -30.33 -1.59 -25.10
N TYR A 99 -29.66 -2.66 -25.45
CA TYR A 99 -28.24 -2.83 -25.72
C TYR A 99 -27.25 -2.06 -24.77
N SER A 100 -27.63 -0.88 -24.29
CA SER A 100 -26.81 -0.03 -23.45
C SER A 100 -27.55 0.76 -22.39
N LEU A 101 -28.90 0.77 -22.40
CA LEU A 101 -29.70 1.44 -21.38
C LEU A 101 -29.88 0.50 -20.18
N VAL A 102 -29.33 0.89 -19.04
CA VAL A 102 -29.41 0.12 -17.79
C VAL A 102 -30.41 0.78 -16.87
N ARG A 103 -31.41 -0.01 -16.44
CA ARG A 103 -32.39 0.37 -15.41
C ARG A 103 -31.95 -0.22 -14.09
N ILE A 104 -31.91 0.62 -13.05
CA ILE A 104 -31.68 0.22 -11.65
C ILE A 104 -32.96 0.55 -10.90
N SER A 105 -33.65 -0.47 -10.40
CA SER A 105 -34.94 -0.34 -9.70
C SER A 105 -34.79 -0.70 -8.23
N SER A 106 -35.58 -0.01 -7.40
CA SER A 106 -35.75 -0.29 -5.97
C SER A 106 -37.23 -0.15 -5.62
N ASP A 107 -37.59 -0.43 -4.36
CA ASP A 107 -38.98 -0.33 -3.90
C ASP A 107 -39.66 1.02 -4.21
N ASN A 108 -38.90 2.11 -4.16
CA ASN A 108 -39.42 3.48 -4.23
C ASN A 108 -38.75 4.34 -5.33
N GLY A 109 -37.95 3.76 -6.20
CA GLY A 109 -37.23 4.55 -7.19
C GLY A 109 -36.68 3.75 -8.37
N GLN A 110 -36.52 4.45 -9.48
CA GLN A 110 -35.96 3.91 -10.70
C GLN A 110 -34.97 4.89 -11.29
N PHE A 111 -33.80 4.38 -11.68
CA PHE A 111 -32.73 5.13 -12.31
C PHE A 111 -32.38 4.51 -13.65
N ASN A 112 -32.12 5.35 -14.65
CA ASN A 112 -31.69 4.88 -15.96
C ASN A 112 -30.29 5.46 -16.22
N LEU A 113 -29.33 4.59 -16.53
CA LEU A 113 -27.96 4.93 -16.87
C LEU A 113 -27.64 4.46 -18.29
N ASN A 114 -26.81 5.21 -18.99
CA ASN A 114 -26.22 4.73 -20.22
C ASN A 114 -25.01 3.87 -19.89
N GLY A 115 -25.05 2.60 -20.25
CA GLY A 115 -23.92 1.69 -20.17
C GLY A 115 -23.09 1.69 -21.45
N ILE A 116 -21.96 1.01 -21.42
CA ILE A 116 -21.10 0.74 -22.57
C ILE A 116 -21.17 -0.76 -22.86
N ARG A 117 -21.10 -1.15 -24.11
CA ARG A 117 -21.14 -2.57 -24.49
C ARG A 117 -19.90 -3.29 -23.95
N SER A 118 -20.11 -4.49 -23.43
CA SER A 118 -19.02 -5.28 -22.80
C SER A 118 -17.88 -5.65 -23.74
N ASN A 119 -18.13 -5.73 -25.05
CA ASN A 119 -17.08 -6.00 -26.05
C ASN A 119 -16.09 -4.84 -26.23
N GLU A 120 -16.37 -3.67 -25.66
CA GLU A 120 -15.44 -2.54 -25.60
C GLU A 120 -14.47 -2.63 -24.40
N TYR A 121 -14.74 -3.55 -23.44
CA TYR A 121 -13.81 -3.78 -22.33
C TYR A 121 -12.59 -4.54 -22.80
N PRO A 122 -11.37 -4.11 -22.44
CA PRO A 122 -10.17 -4.85 -22.82
C PRO A 122 -10.19 -6.28 -22.29
N ASP A 123 -9.68 -7.22 -23.07
CA ASP A 123 -9.45 -8.57 -22.57
C ASP A 123 -8.30 -8.58 -21.56
N ILE A 124 -8.61 -8.94 -20.32
CA ILE A 124 -7.64 -8.99 -19.21
C ILE A 124 -7.32 -10.45 -18.94
N ASP A 125 -6.07 -10.81 -19.20
CA ASP A 125 -5.56 -12.15 -18.90
C ASP A 125 -5.38 -12.36 -17.38
N PHE A 126 -6.29 -13.10 -16.77
CA PHE A 126 -6.21 -13.56 -15.38
C PHE A 126 -5.60 -14.96 -15.24
N THR A 127 -4.90 -15.45 -16.24
CA THR A 127 -4.16 -16.72 -16.12
C THR A 127 -3.19 -16.63 -14.93
N GLN A 128 -3.25 -17.65 -14.08
CA GLN A 128 -2.52 -17.70 -12.83
C GLN A 128 -1.02 -17.88 -13.07
N PRO A 129 -0.15 -17.04 -12.50
CA PRO A 129 1.30 -17.21 -12.53
C PRO A 129 1.79 -18.47 -11.80
N ASN A 130 3.03 -18.89 -12.07
CA ASN A 130 3.56 -20.17 -11.61
C ASN A 130 4.13 -20.16 -10.18
N HIS A 131 4.72 -19.04 -9.71
CA HIS A 131 5.23 -18.95 -8.34
C HIS A 131 4.08 -18.70 -7.38
N HIS A 132 3.98 -19.49 -6.33
CA HIS A 132 2.89 -19.41 -5.36
C HIS A 132 3.44 -19.41 -3.93
N PHE A 133 2.99 -18.46 -3.14
CA PHE A 133 3.20 -18.43 -1.69
C PHE A 133 1.98 -17.83 -0.99
N VAL A 134 1.90 -18.05 0.31
CA VAL A 134 0.74 -17.65 1.10
C VAL A 134 1.18 -16.71 2.22
N LEU A 135 0.44 -15.62 2.41
CA LEU A 135 0.60 -14.72 3.54
C LEU A 135 -0.74 -14.55 4.27
N LYS A 136 -0.68 -14.31 5.57
CA LYS A 136 -1.84 -13.77 6.30
C LYS A 136 -2.03 -12.31 5.91
N ALA A 137 -3.27 -11.84 5.91
CA ALA A 137 -3.56 -10.43 5.63
C ALA A 137 -2.85 -9.49 6.61
N THR A 138 -2.73 -9.87 7.88
CA THR A 138 -1.98 -9.12 8.89
C THR A 138 -0.49 -8.97 8.55
N ASP A 139 0.14 -10.01 8.00
CA ASP A 139 1.55 -9.97 7.58
C ASP A 139 1.71 -9.04 6.36
N LEU A 140 0.84 -9.15 5.35
CA LEU A 140 0.88 -8.27 4.19
C LEU A 140 0.61 -6.80 4.57
N LYS A 141 -0.34 -6.53 5.46
CA LYS A 141 -0.59 -5.18 6.00
C LYS A 141 0.63 -4.64 6.74
N SER A 142 1.30 -5.47 7.54
CA SER A 142 2.55 -5.12 8.21
C SER A 142 3.67 -4.80 7.22
N ILE A 143 3.87 -5.64 6.19
CA ILE A 143 4.84 -5.38 5.11
C ILE A 143 4.57 -4.00 4.50
N VAL A 144 3.34 -3.75 4.06
CA VAL A 144 3.00 -2.51 3.34
C VAL A 144 3.13 -1.28 4.23
N SER A 145 2.60 -1.32 5.45
CA SER A 145 2.69 -0.19 6.39
C SER A 145 4.12 0.13 6.80
N GLN A 146 5.00 -0.88 6.87
CA GLN A 146 6.38 -0.74 7.31
C GLN A 146 7.39 -0.53 6.17
N THR A 147 6.98 -0.62 4.89
CA THR A 147 7.93 -0.49 3.77
C THR A 147 7.49 0.48 2.68
N ALA A 148 6.20 0.55 2.35
CA ALA A 148 5.71 1.32 1.20
C ALA A 148 5.97 2.83 1.30
N PHE A 149 5.97 3.39 2.52
CA PHE A 149 6.25 4.82 2.76
C PHE A 149 7.67 5.23 2.35
N ALA A 150 8.60 4.29 2.31
CA ALA A 150 9.99 4.53 1.94
C ALA A 150 10.25 4.45 0.44
N CYS A 151 9.27 4.02 -0.36
CA CYS A 151 9.37 4.01 -1.82
C CYS A 151 9.42 5.43 -2.39
N SER A 152 9.96 5.56 -3.60
CA SER A 152 10.00 6.84 -4.32
C SER A 152 8.61 7.23 -4.84
N ASP A 153 8.27 8.50 -4.73
CA ASP A 153 7.07 9.08 -5.33
C ASP A 153 7.28 9.50 -6.80
N THR A 154 8.52 9.42 -7.32
CA THR A 154 8.88 9.88 -8.66
C THR A 154 9.33 8.73 -9.56
N ASP A 155 8.97 8.81 -10.84
CA ASP A 155 9.28 7.79 -11.85
C ASP A 155 10.70 7.90 -12.46
N GLN A 156 11.59 8.72 -11.88
CA GLN A 156 12.98 8.83 -12.37
C GLN A 156 13.72 7.50 -12.33
N ARG A 157 13.43 6.67 -11.34
CA ARG A 157 13.90 5.29 -11.21
C ARG A 157 12.70 4.41 -10.87
N PRO A 158 11.94 3.93 -11.87
CA PRO A 158 10.67 3.23 -11.66
C PRO A 158 10.75 2.08 -10.65
N VAL A 159 11.85 1.32 -10.62
CA VAL A 159 12.04 0.20 -9.70
C VAL A 159 11.98 0.61 -8.23
N LEU A 160 12.21 1.89 -7.90
CA LEU A 160 12.13 2.40 -6.53
C LEU A 160 10.71 2.85 -6.14
N THR A 161 9.74 2.88 -7.06
CA THR A 161 8.34 3.23 -6.75
C THR A 161 7.54 2.06 -6.19
N GLY A 162 8.17 0.90 -6.09
CA GLY A 162 7.58 -0.33 -5.56
C GLY A 162 8.34 -0.91 -4.38
N VAL A 163 7.66 -1.82 -3.68
CA VAL A 163 8.28 -2.66 -2.66
C VAL A 163 8.85 -3.89 -3.32
N ASN A 164 10.12 -4.14 -3.07
CA ASN A 164 10.80 -5.34 -3.55
C ASN A 164 10.53 -6.51 -2.61
N PHE A 165 10.06 -7.61 -3.16
CA PHE A 165 9.86 -8.90 -2.51
C PHE A 165 10.97 -9.83 -2.97
N ASN A 166 11.95 -10.08 -2.11
CA ASN A 166 13.08 -10.95 -2.38
C ASN A 166 13.02 -12.16 -1.43
N SER A 167 12.67 -13.32 -1.96
CA SER A 167 12.63 -14.57 -1.22
C SER A 167 13.90 -15.36 -1.42
N GLN A 168 14.51 -15.82 -0.34
CA GLN A 168 15.69 -16.65 -0.31
C GLN A 168 15.45 -17.80 0.68
N GLY A 169 15.24 -18.99 0.16
CA GLY A 169 14.79 -20.10 0.96
C GLY A 169 13.39 -19.84 1.57
N ASN A 170 13.26 -19.91 2.87
CA ASN A 170 12.02 -19.61 3.59
C ASN A 170 11.93 -18.16 4.08
N MET A 171 12.92 -17.31 3.80
CA MET A 171 12.93 -15.92 4.26
C MET A 171 12.53 -14.99 3.14
N LEU A 172 11.47 -14.21 3.37
CA LEU A 172 10.99 -13.16 2.48
C LEU A 172 11.43 -11.78 3.02
N TYR A 173 12.29 -11.12 2.26
CA TYR A 173 12.75 -9.75 2.54
C TYR A 173 11.94 -8.76 1.70
N CYS A 174 11.11 -7.94 2.34
CA CYS A 174 10.34 -6.89 1.68
C CYS A 174 11.00 -5.54 1.92
N SER A 175 11.39 -4.83 0.86
CA SER A 175 12.17 -3.59 0.98
C SER A 175 11.60 -2.47 0.13
N GLY A 176 11.45 -1.29 0.71
CA GLY A 176 11.14 -0.03 0.01
C GLY A 176 12.27 0.99 0.22
N THR A 177 12.64 1.74 -0.83
CA THR A 177 13.69 2.78 -0.75
C THR A 177 13.47 3.85 -1.82
N ASP A 178 13.88 5.08 -1.50
CA ASP A 178 13.93 6.22 -2.43
C ASP A 178 15.39 6.68 -2.70
N SER A 179 16.39 5.89 -2.29
CA SER A 179 17.83 6.15 -2.28
C SER A 179 18.34 6.98 -1.09
N TYR A 180 17.48 7.61 -0.30
CA TYR A 180 17.84 8.40 0.88
C TYR A 180 17.41 7.74 2.18
N ARG A 181 16.44 6.84 2.10
CA ARG A 181 15.95 5.99 3.18
C ARG A 181 15.70 4.58 2.68
N LEU A 182 15.72 3.63 3.58
CA LEU A 182 15.34 2.24 3.34
C LEU A 182 14.46 1.77 4.49
N ALA A 183 13.39 1.07 4.16
CA ALA A 183 12.62 0.30 5.12
C ALA A 183 12.61 -1.16 4.69
N ARG A 184 12.83 -2.08 5.63
CA ARG A 184 12.82 -3.52 5.36
C ARG A 184 12.04 -4.26 6.43
N LYS A 185 11.11 -5.11 5.98
CA LYS A 185 10.40 -6.11 6.77
C LYS A 185 10.80 -7.49 6.32
N THR A 186 11.01 -8.40 7.27
CA THR A 186 11.34 -9.80 7.00
C THR A 186 10.21 -10.68 7.50
N ILE A 187 9.77 -11.62 6.68
CA ILE A 187 8.73 -12.61 7.01
C ILE A 187 9.27 -14.01 6.73
N GLU A 188 8.97 -14.97 7.59
CA GLU A 188 9.25 -16.36 7.34
C GLU A 188 8.08 -17.02 6.60
N LEU A 189 8.36 -17.59 5.42
CA LEU A 189 7.39 -18.31 4.61
C LEU A 189 7.29 -19.76 5.04
N ASN A 190 6.10 -20.34 4.88
CA ASN A 190 5.86 -21.76 5.17
C ASN A 190 6.52 -22.72 4.16
N SER A 191 7.01 -22.21 3.03
CA SER A 191 7.65 -22.97 1.97
C SER A 191 8.90 -22.26 1.47
N SER A 192 9.93 -23.04 1.12
CA SER A 192 11.16 -22.52 0.54
C SER A 192 10.94 -22.15 -0.93
N GLN A 193 11.24 -20.90 -1.29
CA GLN A 193 11.14 -20.38 -2.66
C GLN A 193 12.21 -19.32 -2.90
N ASP A 194 12.69 -19.25 -4.13
CA ASP A 194 13.65 -18.24 -4.55
C ASP A 194 13.02 -17.41 -5.69
N PHE A 195 12.74 -16.13 -5.40
CA PHE A 195 12.27 -15.16 -6.38
C PHE A 195 12.64 -13.73 -5.96
N ASN A 196 12.66 -12.83 -6.94
CA ASN A 196 12.91 -11.42 -6.72
C ASN A 196 12.02 -10.60 -7.65
N ILE A 197 11.00 -9.94 -7.08
CA ILE A 197 10.01 -9.16 -7.82
C ILE A 197 9.80 -7.81 -7.15
N THR A 198 9.44 -6.79 -7.94
CA THR A 198 9.09 -5.46 -7.39
C THR A 198 7.65 -5.15 -7.74
N ILE A 199 6.84 -4.99 -6.68
CA ILE A 199 5.40 -4.74 -6.77
C ILE A 199 5.15 -3.25 -6.53
N PRO A 200 4.39 -2.54 -7.39
CA PRO A 200 4.08 -1.13 -7.18
C PRO A 200 3.49 -0.89 -5.78
N SER A 201 4.02 0.11 -5.06
CA SER A 201 3.56 0.44 -3.69
C SER A 201 2.08 0.83 -3.65
N LYS A 202 1.59 1.51 -4.69
CA LYS A 202 0.17 1.85 -4.87
C LYS A 202 -0.69 0.60 -4.95
N SER A 203 -0.29 -0.38 -5.78
CA SER A 203 -1.02 -1.64 -5.92
C SER A 203 -1.11 -2.41 -4.61
N LEU A 204 0.00 -2.50 -3.86
CA LEU A 204 0.01 -3.14 -2.54
C LEU A 204 -0.93 -2.42 -1.55
N THR A 205 -0.98 -1.09 -1.60
CA THR A 205 -1.89 -0.29 -0.77
C THR A 205 -3.35 -0.65 -1.05
N GLU A 206 -3.73 -0.84 -2.33
CA GLU A 206 -5.10 -1.22 -2.67
C GLU A 206 -5.42 -2.68 -2.29
N VAL A 207 -4.45 -3.59 -2.40
CA VAL A 207 -4.62 -4.95 -1.90
C VAL A 207 -4.93 -4.96 -0.40
N VAL A 208 -4.11 -4.28 0.42
CA VAL A 208 -4.31 -4.28 1.89
C VAL A 208 -5.59 -3.58 2.33
N ARG A 209 -6.09 -2.63 1.56
CA ARG A 209 -7.41 -2.01 1.79
C ARG A 209 -8.58 -2.92 1.46
N SER A 210 -8.36 -3.96 0.66
CA SER A 210 -9.40 -4.86 0.16
C SER A 210 -9.55 -6.13 0.97
N VAL A 211 -8.59 -6.43 1.86
CA VAL A 211 -8.56 -7.66 2.67
C VAL A 211 -8.92 -7.39 4.14
N SER A 212 -9.61 -8.33 4.75
CA SER A 212 -9.87 -8.35 6.20
C SER A 212 -8.70 -8.97 6.95
N ASP A 213 -8.57 -8.71 8.26
CA ASP A 213 -7.45 -9.23 9.06
C ASP A 213 -7.43 -10.76 9.16
N ASP A 214 -8.60 -11.38 9.08
CA ASP A 214 -8.77 -12.83 9.14
C ASP A 214 -8.49 -13.53 7.80
N ASP A 215 -8.29 -12.77 6.71
CA ASP A 215 -8.06 -13.35 5.40
C ASP A 215 -6.67 -14.00 5.30
N THR A 216 -6.64 -15.09 4.55
CA THR A 216 -5.41 -15.69 4.03
C THR A 216 -5.34 -15.37 2.54
N ILE A 217 -4.18 -14.90 2.09
CA ILE A 217 -3.97 -14.41 0.73
C ILE A 217 -3.03 -15.37 0.01
N ASP A 218 -3.53 -15.99 -1.05
CA ASP A 218 -2.70 -16.73 -2.00
C ASP A 218 -2.08 -15.72 -2.97
N ILE A 219 -0.76 -15.69 -3.05
CA ILE A 219 -0.01 -14.76 -3.91
C ILE A 219 0.66 -15.58 -5.01
N PHE A 220 0.33 -15.25 -6.25
CA PHE A 220 0.93 -15.84 -7.44
C PHE A 220 1.71 -14.78 -8.19
N ALA A 221 2.91 -15.11 -8.65
CA ALA A 221 3.74 -14.16 -9.37
C ALA A 221 4.53 -14.82 -10.51
N ASP A 222 4.86 -14.04 -11.52
CA ASP A 222 5.86 -14.35 -12.55
C ASP A 222 6.79 -13.14 -12.76
N SER A 223 7.41 -13.01 -13.91
CA SER A 223 8.28 -11.88 -14.24
C SER A 223 7.53 -10.61 -14.64
N LYS A 224 6.20 -10.67 -14.86
CA LYS A 224 5.40 -9.56 -15.42
C LYS A 224 4.28 -9.10 -14.52
N LYS A 225 3.66 -10.01 -13.77
CA LYS A 225 2.47 -9.75 -12.96
C LYS A 225 2.50 -10.49 -11.63
N ALA A 226 1.78 -9.94 -10.65
CA ALA A 226 1.43 -10.61 -9.42
C ALA A 226 -0.09 -10.63 -9.25
N GLN A 227 -0.61 -11.72 -8.70
CA GLN A 227 -2.02 -11.88 -8.34
C GLN A 227 -2.13 -12.15 -6.85
N PHE A 228 -3.08 -11.46 -6.21
CA PHE A 228 -3.47 -11.64 -4.82
C PHE A 228 -4.88 -12.20 -4.81
N VAL A 229 -5.04 -13.42 -4.30
CA VAL A 229 -6.31 -14.15 -4.32
C VAL A 229 -6.78 -14.34 -2.88
N PHE A 230 -7.99 -13.86 -2.60
CA PHE A 230 -8.64 -14.05 -1.30
C PHE A 230 -10.15 -14.22 -1.51
N GLY A 231 -10.71 -15.27 -0.93
CA GLY A 231 -12.09 -15.67 -1.17
C GLY A 231 -12.37 -15.90 -2.65
N LYS A 232 -13.24 -15.09 -3.24
CA LYS A 232 -13.58 -15.11 -4.66
C LYS A 232 -13.06 -13.87 -5.42
N THR A 233 -12.15 -13.14 -4.81
CA THR A 233 -11.58 -11.91 -5.37
C THR A 233 -10.14 -12.15 -5.80
N ILE A 234 -9.79 -11.63 -6.98
CA ILE A 234 -8.44 -11.61 -7.53
C ILE A 234 -8.08 -10.15 -7.77
N ILE A 235 -6.98 -9.70 -7.19
CA ILE A 235 -6.35 -8.43 -7.52
C ILE A 235 -5.06 -8.74 -8.26
N GLN A 236 -4.96 -8.31 -9.50
CA GLN A 236 -3.78 -8.51 -10.34
C GLN A 236 -3.11 -7.17 -10.59
N THR A 237 -1.78 -7.12 -10.48
CA THR A 237 -0.99 -5.94 -10.81
C THR A 237 0.19 -6.28 -11.71
N ARG A 238 0.58 -5.35 -12.58
CA ARG A 238 1.84 -5.42 -13.30
C ARG A 238 2.99 -5.22 -12.35
N LEU A 239 4.07 -5.97 -12.53
CA LEU A 239 5.32 -5.78 -11.82
C LEU A 239 6.13 -4.63 -12.43
N ILE A 240 7.01 -4.05 -11.63
CA ILE A 240 7.93 -3.01 -12.10
C ILE A 240 9.18 -3.70 -12.66
N ASP A 241 9.47 -3.43 -13.90
CA ASP A 241 10.68 -3.94 -14.56
C ASP A 241 11.95 -3.28 -14.01
N GLY A 242 13.03 -4.04 -14.00
CA GLY A 242 14.35 -3.58 -13.61
C GLY A 242 14.93 -4.29 -12.39
N THR A 243 16.21 -4.05 -12.13
CA THR A 243 16.91 -4.64 -11.00
C THR A 243 16.81 -3.73 -9.78
N PHE A 244 16.18 -4.22 -8.71
CA PHE A 244 16.18 -3.51 -7.43
C PHE A 244 17.60 -3.48 -6.86
N PRO A 245 18.04 -2.34 -6.26
CA PRO A 245 19.39 -2.22 -5.72
C PRO A 245 19.66 -3.22 -4.60
N ASP A 246 20.92 -3.67 -4.49
CA ASP A 246 21.36 -4.52 -3.37
C ASP A 246 21.40 -3.71 -2.08
N VAL A 247 20.29 -3.70 -1.37
CA VAL A 247 20.12 -2.93 -0.12
C VAL A 247 20.82 -3.59 1.09
N GLN A 248 21.23 -4.85 0.98
CA GLN A 248 21.92 -5.52 2.07
C GLN A 248 23.25 -4.83 2.43
N ARG A 249 23.94 -4.27 1.43
CA ARG A 249 25.24 -3.61 1.62
C ARG A 249 25.18 -2.27 2.37
N ILE A 250 24.01 -1.63 2.38
CA ILE A 250 23.85 -0.33 3.06
C ILE A 250 23.41 -0.47 4.51
N ILE A 251 23.04 -1.66 4.95
CA ILE A 251 22.63 -1.93 6.32
C ILE A 251 23.87 -2.07 7.18
N PRO A 252 24.09 -1.17 8.17
CA PRO A 252 25.23 -1.25 9.05
C PRO A 252 25.24 -2.54 9.87
N THR A 253 26.41 -3.15 10.00
CA THR A 253 26.65 -4.34 10.82
C THR A 253 27.23 -4.02 12.20
N SER A 254 27.64 -2.75 12.40
CA SER A 254 28.18 -2.26 13.67
C SER A 254 27.79 -0.80 13.89
N CYS A 255 27.70 -0.39 15.14
CA CYS A 255 27.46 1.00 15.54
C CYS A 255 28.58 1.48 16.50
N VAL A 256 28.82 2.79 16.53
CA VAL A 256 29.73 3.46 17.47
C VAL A 256 28.98 4.00 18.70
N SER A 257 27.68 4.25 18.52
CA SER A 257 26.79 4.66 19.60
C SER A 257 25.35 4.25 19.30
N LYS A 258 24.54 4.18 20.35
CA LYS A 258 23.13 3.83 20.30
C LYS A 258 22.31 4.69 21.24
N MET A 259 21.08 4.95 20.85
CA MET A 259 20.08 5.70 21.60
C MET A 259 18.79 4.88 21.69
N LEU A 260 18.36 4.62 22.90
CA LEU A 260 17.04 4.06 23.18
C LEU A 260 16.13 5.20 23.68
N VAL A 261 15.06 5.49 22.96
CA VAL A 261 14.22 6.66 23.24
C VAL A 261 12.74 6.32 23.14
N ASP A 262 11.92 7.00 23.96
CA ASP A 262 10.46 6.94 23.88
C ASP A 262 9.98 7.45 22.52
N SER A 263 9.20 6.61 21.80
CA SER A 263 8.74 6.91 20.44
C SER A 263 7.84 8.13 20.37
N TYR A 264 6.99 8.33 21.37
CA TYR A 264 6.08 9.45 21.41
C TYR A 264 6.82 10.78 21.66
N GLU A 265 7.83 10.77 22.57
CA GLU A 265 8.63 11.95 22.85
C GLU A 265 9.41 12.39 21.61
N ILE A 266 10.20 11.50 21.00
CA ILE A 266 11.00 11.87 19.83
C ILE A 266 10.15 12.25 18.63
N ALA A 267 9.05 11.52 18.37
CA ALA A 267 8.13 11.86 17.27
C ALA A 267 7.48 13.23 17.51
N GLY A 268 7.04 13.52 18.74
CA GLY A 268 6.45 14.81 19.10
C GLY A 268 7.45 15.96 18.99
N THR A 269 8.70 15.75 19.41
CA THR A 269 9.78 16.74 19.28
C THR A 269 10.06 17.06 17.80
N ILE A 270 10.17 16.06 16.95
CA ILE A 270 10.38 16.26 15.51
C ILE A 270 9.18 16.96 14.88
N ASP A 271 7.95 16.55 15.23
CA ASP A 271 6.72 17.10 14.64
C ASP A 271 6.51 18.58 15.00
N ARG A 272 6.84 19.00 16.23
CA ARG A 272 6.76 20.41 16.67
C ARG A 272 7.64 21.34 15.84
N THR A 273 8.72 20.86 15.25
CA THR A 273 9.66 21.65 14.45
C THR A 273 9.44 21.53 12.94
N ASN A 274 8.45 20.75 12.50
CA ASN A 274 8.21 20.43 11.08
C ASN A 274 7.87 21.66 10.20
N PHE A 275 7.49 22.79 10.80
CA PHE A 275 7.27 24.05 10.10
C PHE A 275 8.58 24.78 9.75
N ILE A 276 9.71 24.45 10.41
CA ILE A 276 11.04 25.00 10.11
C ILE A 276 11.66 24.17 8.98
N ARG A 277 11.61 24.69 7.77
CA ARG A 277 12.07 24.00 6.56
C ARG A 277 13.07 24.83 5.77
N ASN A 278 14.08 24.16 5.23
CA ASN A 278 15.01 24.71 4.25
C ASN A 278 14.74 24.06 2.88
N ASP A 279 14.46 24.85 1.86
CA ASP A 279 14.12 24.37 0.51
C ASP A 279 13.06 23.24 0.51
N LYS A 280 12.02 23.39 1.36
CA LYS A 280 10.93 22.42 1.59
C LYS A 280 11.33 21.14 2.34
N VAL A 281 12.59 20.99 2.72
CA VAL A 281 13.09 19.85 3.51
C VAL A 281 13.13 20.23 4.99
N HIS A 282 12.58 19.37 5.83
CA HIS A 282 12.68 19.50 7.28
C HIS A 282 14.00 18.87 7.74
N LEU A 283 15.02 19.70 8.01
CA LEU A 283 16.31 19.26 8.51
C LEU A 283 16.34 19.31 10.04
N ILE A 284 16.70 18.20 10.66
CA ILE A 284 16.95 18.10 12.09
C ILE A 284 18.42 17.77 12.34
N LYS A 285 19.05 18.42 13.31
CA LYS A 285 20.38 18.10 13.81
C LYS A 285 20.23 17.35 15.13
N LEU A 286 20.78 16.15 15.19
CA LEU A 286 20.87 15.35 16.39
C LEU A 286 22.25 15.60 17.02
N GLU A 287 22.28 16.10 18.26
CA GLU A 287 23.47 16.23 19.07
C GLU A 287 23.29 15.35 20.31
N CYS A 288 23.98 14.22 20.31
CA CYS A 288 23.82 13.18 21.31
C CYS A 288 25.10 12.98 22.10
N SER A 289 25.00 13.02 23.41
CA SER A 289 26.06 12.73 24.36
C SER A 289 25.54 11.88 25.52
N SER A 290 26.43 11.40 26.36
CA SER A 290 26.07 10.64 27.57
C SER A 290 25.31 11.46 28.62
N THR A 291 25.30 12.79 28.51
CA THR A 291 24.67 13.71 29.47
C THR A 291 23.33 14.22 28.95
N GLU A 292 23.27 14.59 27.67
CA GLU A 292 22.09 15.21 27.05
C GLU A 292 21.98 14.83 25.57
N THR A 293 20.78 14.76 25.09
CA THR A 293 20.46 14.57 23.67
C THR A 293 19.55 15.68 23.20
N HIS A 294 19.99 16.42 22.19
CA HIS A 294 19.29 17.54 21.61
C HIS A 294 18.80 17.24 20.20
N ILE A 295 17.61 17.73 19.88
CA ILE A 295 17.10 17.86 18.51
C ILE A 295 17.03 19.34 18.19
N LYS A 296 17.83 19.77 17.22
CA LYS A 296 17.92 21.16 16.79
C LYS A 296 17.43 21.32 15.35
N THR A 297 16.81 22.45 15.08
CA THR A 297 16.45 22.86 13.72
C THR A 297 16.86 24.31 13.51
N TYR A 298 17.20 24.66 12.28
CA TYR A 298 17.58 26.02 11.92
C TYR A 298 17.07 26.37 10.53
N SER A 299 16.55 27.57 10.39
CA SER A 299 16.27 28.21 9.11
C SER A 299 16.59 29.69 9.21
N SER A 300 17.32 30.23 8.25
CA SER A 300 17.67 31.67 8.20
C SER A 300 16.46 32.58 8.06
N GLU A 301 15.34 32.07 7.53
CA GLU A 301 14.13 32.83 7.29
C GLU A 301 13.14 32.75 8.45
N ILE A 302 13.05 31.59 9.12
CA ILE A 302 12.00 31.30 10.12
C ILE A 302 12.56 31.42 11.55
N GLY A 303 13.78 30.91 11.80
CA GLY A 303 14.39 30.86 13.12
C GLY A 303 14.92 29.47 13.48
N ASN A 304 15.04 29.20 14.75
CA ASN A 304 15.60 27.95 15.25
C ASN A 304 14.79 27.35 16.40
N SER A 305 15.06 26.09 16.68
CA SER A 305 14.63 25.43 17.91
C SER A 305 15.74 24.54 18.46
N ASP A 306 15.73 24.34 19.76
CA ASP A 306 16.62 23.42 20.50
C ASP A 306 15.79 22.74 21.58
N GLU A 307 15.55 21.44 21.42
CA GLU A 307 14.76 20.65 22.35
C GLU A 307 15.58 19.47 22.89
N VAL A 308 15.48 19.24 24.20
CA VAL A 308 16.17 18.13 24.90
C VAL A 308 15.22 16.96 25.03
N LEU A 309 15.71 15.76 24.68
CA LEU A 309 15.00 14.51 24.94
C LEU A 309 15.26 14.05 26.38
N THR A 310 14.17 13.84 27.14
CA THR A 310 14.24 13.49 28.57
C THR A 310 14.07 12.01 28.84
N LYS A 311 13.38 11.29 27.97
CA LYS A 311 13.16 9.84 28.05
C LYS A 311 14.07 9.10 27.06
N CYS A 312 15.36 9.33 27.20
CA CYS A 312 16.38 8.88 26.27
C CYS A 312 17.57 8.30 27.06
N GLU A 313 17.98 7.11 26.67
CA GLU A 313 19.21 6.46 27.14
C GLU A 313 20.22 6.45 25.98
N TYR A 314 21.39 7.06 26.17
CA TYR A 314 22.42 7.13 25.14
C TYR A 314 23.73 6.48 25.62
N GLU A 315 24.32 5.66 24.75
CA GLU A 315 25.59 4.97 25.02
C GLU A 315 26.53 5.07 23.82
N GLY A 316 27.84 5.28 24.07
CA GLY A 316 28.88 5.26 23.06
C GLY A 316 29.50 6.65 22.81
N GLU A 317 30.04 6.85 21.61
CA GLU A 317 30.70 8.07 21.19
C GLU A 317 29.71 9.22 21.00
N GLU A 318 30.10 10.45 21.31
CA GLU A 318 29.30 11.63 21.01
C GLU A 318 29.07 11.78 19.50
N ILE A 319 27.84 12.08 19.12
CA ILE A 319 27.41 12.22 17.72
C ILE A 319 26.76 13.57 17.49
N SER A 320 27.19 14.23 16.41
CA SER A 320 26.53 15.40 15.85
C SER A 320 26.31 15.15 14.35
N LEU A 321 25.05 15.03 13.92
CA LEU A 321 24.70 14.79 12.53
C LEU A 321 23.34 15.40 12.16
N THR A 322 23.16 15.70 10.89
CA THR A 322 21.90 16.23 10.33
C THR A 322 21.21 15.17 9.47
N CYS A 323 19.91 15.05 9.61
CA CYS A 323 19.10 14.17 8.77
C CYS A 323 17.76 14.80 8.42
N ASN A 324 16.99 14.15 7.53
CA ASN A 324 15.63 14.55 7.19
C ASN A 324 14.68 14.13 8.33
N GLY A 325 14.12 15.13 9.03
CA GLY A 325 13.20 14.91 10.16
C GLY A 325 11.90 14.25 9.73
N THR A 326 11.40 14.55 8.52
CA THR A 326 10.22 13.85 8.00
C THR A 326 10.48 12.37 7.81
N TYR A 327 11.64 11.99 7.25
CA TYR A 327 12.02 10.58 7.10
C TYR A 327 12.20 9.86 8.43
N MET A 328 12.80 10.56 9.42
CA MET A 328 12.92 10.02 10.78
C MET A 328 11.57 9.81 11.42
N LEU A 329 10.65 10.77 11.27
CA LEU A 329 9.29 10.68 11.81
C LEU A 329 8.49 9.55 11.16
N ASP A 330 8.59 9.39 9.83
CA ASP A 330 7.94 8.29 9.10
C ASP A 330 8.46 6.93 9.59
N ALA A 331 9.78 6.80 9.76
CA ALA A 331 10.41 5.57 10.27
C ALA A 331 9.92 5.22 11.68
N ILE A 332 9.88 6.18 12.60
CA ILE A 332 9.41 5.97 13.97
C ILE A 332 7.93 5.55 13.98
N LYS A 333 7.08 6.25 13.21
CA LYS A 333 5.65 5.94 13.10
C LYS A 333 5.40 4.55 12.52
N ALA A 334 6.18 4.15 11.51
CA ALA A 334 6.02 2.85 10.87
C ALA A 334 6.46 1.66 11.75
N LEU A 335 7.38 1.88 12.69
CA LEU A 335 7.76 0.86 13.68
C LEU A 335 6.65 0.57 14.67
N GLY A 336 5.84 1.57 15.07
CA GLY A 336 4.66 1.40 15.90
C GLY A 336 4.94 0.83 17.30
N CYS A 337 6.13 1.05 17.86
CA CYS A 337 6.58 0.55 19.16
C CYS A 337 6.66 1.67 20.21
N GLU A 338 6.69 1.30 21.49
CA GLU A 338 6.78 2.24 22.60
C GLU A 338 8.15 2.92 22.67
N LYS A 339 9.22 2.16 22.45
CA LYS A 339 10.58 2.65 22.38
C LYS A 339 11.21 2.32 21.05
N VAL A 340 11.99 3.23 20.49
CA VAL A 340 12.81 3.00 19.29
C VAL A 340 14.28 2.94 19.66
N LEU A 341 15.00 2.04 19.01
CA LEU A 341 16.46 1.96 19.06
C LEU A 341 17.05 2.63 17.82
N ILE A 342 17.86 3.67 18.03
CA ILE A 342 18.57 4.38 16.98
C ILE A 342 20.06 4.09 17.13
N GLU A 343 20.65 3.48 16.11
CA GLU A 343 22.06 3.08 16.07
C GLU A 343 22.82 3.96 15.08
N PHE A 344 23.89 4.57 15.55
CA PHE A 344 24.76 5.45 14.77
C PHE A 344 26.05 4.71 14.40
N SER A 345 26.37 4.67 13.12
CA SER A 345 27.57 3.99 12.60
C SER A 345 28.77 4.91 12.46
N GLY A 346 28.63 6.18 12.82
CA GLY A 346 29.63 7.24 12.78
C GLY A 346 29.20 8.43 11.92
N PHE A 347 30.07 9.45 11.87
CA PHE A 347 29.79 10.67 11.11
C PHE A 347 29.56 10.38 9.63
N MET A 348 28.46 10.93 9.06
CA MET A 348 28.02 10.74 7.66
C MET A 348 27.79 9.27 7.22
N LYS A 349 27.66 8.34 8.16
CA LYS A 349 27.28 6.96 7.87
C LYS A 349 25.79 6.75 8.13
N PRO A 350 25.16 5.74 7.49
CA PRO A 350 23.74 5.48 7.68
C PRO A 350 23.33 5.30 9.14
N ILE A 351 22.18 5.85 9.49
CA ILE A 351 21.51 5.71 10.78
C ILE A 351 20.55 4.53 10.68
N LYS A 352 20.62 3.60 11.61
CA LYS A 352 19.66 2.50 11.71
C LYS A 352 18.63 2.82 12.79
N VAL A 353 17.35 2.68 12.47
CA VAL A 353 16.21 2.85 13.38
C VAL A 353 15.45 1.54 13.42
N SER A 354 15.21 1.00 14.59
CA SER A 354 14.61 -0.33 14.76
C SER A 354 13.74 -0.41 16.01
N ASN A 355 12.85 -1.41 16.01
CA ASN A 355 12.13 -1.81 17.21
C ASN A 355 13.03 -2.76 18.03
N PRO A 356 13.37 -2.45 19.30
CA PRO A 356 14.21 -3.33 20.10
C PRO A 356 13.59 -4.70 20.40
N GLU A 357 12.25 -4.83 20.27
CA GLU A 357 11.50 -6.05 20.53
C GLU A 357 11.17 -6.84 19.25
N ASP A 358 11.33 -6.24 18.05
CA ASP A 358 11.03 -6.88 16.76
C ASP A 358 12.20 -6.72 15.78
N ALA A 359 13.05 -7.74 15.70
CA ALA A 359 14.17 -7.78 14.77
C ALA A 359 13.77 -7.99 13.30
N SER A 360 12.49 -8.25 13.01
CA SER A 360 12.00 -8.47 11.65
C SER A 360 11.87 -7.18 10.84
N VAL A 361 11.94 -6.01 11.49
CA VAL A 361 11.80 -4.71 10.86
C VAL A 361 12.97 -3.79 11.17
N LEU A 362 13.47 -3.10 10.16
CA LEU A 362 14.49 -2.08 10.30
C LEU A 362 14.33 -0.97 9.27
N MET A 363 14.77 0.23 9.66
CA MET A 363 14.78 1.41 8.82
C MET A 363 16.22 1.98 8.77
N ILE A 364 16.60 2.50 7.62
CA ILE A 364 17.88 3.16 7.40
C ILE A 364 17.63 4.56 6.86
N LEU A 365 18.34 5.55 7.43
CA LEU A 365 18.33 6.92 6.94
C LEU A 365 19.75 7.34 6.60
N VAL A 366 19.89 8.07 5.48
CA VAL A 366 21.18 8.64 5.08
C VAL A 366 21.29 10.04 5.68
N PRO A 367 22.36 10.37 6.43
CA PRO A 367 22.62 11.72 6.92
C PRO A 367 22.80 12.72 5.76
N ILE A 368 22.49 13.99 6.05
CA ILE A 368 22.62 15.10 5.10
C ILE A 368 23.79 15.98 5.54
N ARG A 369 24.64 16.41 4.61
CA ARG A 369 25.67 17.40 4.91
C ARG A 369 24.99 18.74 5.17
N SER A 370 25.11 19.25 6.40
CA SER A 370 24.85 20.66 6.68
C SER A 370 26.15 21.45 6.49
N TYR A 371 26.07 22.51 5.76
CA TYR A 371 27.16 23.53 5.76
C TYR A 371 26.76 24.50 6.87
N ASP A 372 27.34 24.33 8.04
CA ASP A 372 27.33 25.32 9.15
C ASP A 372 28.22 26.48 8.81
#